data_40ab2bb6f1f63162c171cbe6b529cbf4
#
_entry.id   40ab2bb6f1f63162c171cbe6b529cbf4
#
_cell.length_a   1.000
_cell.length_b   1.000
_cell.length_c   1.000
_cell.angle_alpha   90.00
_cell.angle_beta   90.00
_cell.angle_gamma   90.00
#
_symmetry.space_group_name_H-M   'P 1'
#
loop_
_entity.id
_entity.type
_entity.pdbx_description
1 polymer ?
#
loop_
_entity_poly.entity_id
_entity_poly.type
_entity_poly.pdbx_seq_one_letter_code
_entity_poly.pdbx_strand_id
1 'polypeptide(L)'
;MYKVYRKIILACLLLIVAGTVCGQRVTQTINDGWKFSLFEGDASIVDFDVSGWTDVSIPHTWNAKDAEDEIPGYFRGKGWYRKAVTVEELIAGQRVYLCFEGANQETNVFVNGKLVGNHKGGYSAFTFDVTDYVHIGRNLVALSVDNSYNPDIAPLSADFTFFGGLYRDVYLVYTSPVQLSTTHYASSGVYLKTVGITDAQAEVCAKTFLSNALKSNQALILETEILDADGNRVALSAKKVNVKAGEKNVAFEALMTIAQPKRWDVDSPYLYKVYSRLKNKKGEVLDCVVNPLGIREYHFDAEKGFFLNGKYRKLIGTSRHQDYKGMGNALRDEMHIRDIQLSKDMGSNFLRVAHYPQDPVVMQMCDKLGLLTSVEIPIVNAITQSRAFMDNCVEQATEMVCQNYNYPSVIIWAYMNEVLLRPPFNPDNLSLIHIWVEVYRVLG
;
A
#
# COMPACT_ATOMS: atom_id res chain seq x y z
N MET A 1 27.86 -44.77 4.94
CA MET A 1 27.44 -43.56 5.67
C MET A 1 27.20 -42.32 4.76
N TYR A 2 28.04 -42.05 3.77
CA TYR A 2 27.91 -40.88 2.88
C TYR A 2 26.65 -40.83 1.98
N LYS A 3 26.09 -41.95 1.57
CA LYS A 3 24.90 -42.02 0.69
C LYS A 3 23.57 -41.77 1.43
N VAL A 4 23.51 -41.91 2.74
CA VAL A 4 22.31 -41.68 3.55
C VAL A 4 22.17 -40.19 3.84
N TYR A 5 23.27 -39.48 4.10
CA TYR A 5 23.26 -38.02 4.33
C TYR A 5 22.82 -37.20 3.11
N ARG A 6 23.15 -37.67 1.89
CA ARG A 6 22.76 -36.98 0.66
C ARG A 6 21.25 -37.05 0.35
N LYS A 7 20.59 -38.15 0.81
CA LYS A 7 19.12 -38.27 0.69
C LYS A 7 18.37 -37.47 1.75
N ILE A 8 18.93 -37.29 2.94
CA ILE A 8 18.35 -36.52 4.03
C ILE A 8 18.48 -35.01 3.70
N ILE A 9 19.60 -34.57 3.14
CA ILE A 9 19.78 -33.17 2.74
C ILE A 9 18.86 -32.81 1.56
N LEU A 10 18.60 -33.73 0.62
CA LEU A 10 17.67 -33.50 -0.50
C LEU A 10 16.20 -33.52 -0.02
N ALA A 11 15.87 -34.29 1.03
CA ALA A 11 14.54 -34.29 1.64
C ALA A 11 14.27 -33.04 2.52
N CYS A 12 15.31 -32.49 3.16
CA CYS A 12 15.19 -31.25 3.91
C CYS A 12 15.10 -29.99 3.02
N LEU A 13 15.67 -30.00 1.81
CA LEU A 13 15.54 -28.92 0.83
C LEU A 13 14.17 -28.90 0.12
N LEU A 14 13.42 -30.01 0.14
CA LEU A 14 12.05 -30.11 -0.38
C LEU A 14 10.95 -29.76 0.64
N LEU A 15 11.32 -29.53 1.90
CA LEU A 15 10.36 -29.21 2.98
C LEU A 15 10.31 -27.69 3.33
N ILE A 16 11.07 -26.83 2.65
CA ILE A 16 11.09 -25.38 2.90
C ILE A 16 10.21 -24.59 1.92
N VAL A 17 9.51 -25.23 0.99
CA VAL A 17 8.56 -24.57 0.09
C VAL A 17 7.16 -25.14 0.27
N ALA A 18 6.70 -25.17 1.51
CA ALA A 18 5.26 -25.22 1.81
C ALA A 18 4.77 -23.83 2.24
N GLY A 19 5.26 -22.78 1.62
CA GLY A 19 4.56 -21.52 1.52
C GLY A 19 3.31 -21.80 0.68
N THR A 20 2.15 -21.45 1.16
CA THR A 20 0.89 -21.55 0.44
C THR A 20 1.04 -20.82 -0.89
N VAL A 21 1.27 -21.57 -1.97
CA VAL A 21 1.27 -21.03 -3.33
C VAL A 21 -0.14 -20.54 -3.58
N CYS A 22 -0.35 -19.26 -3.41
CA CYS A 22 -1.63 -18.60 -3.61
C CYS A 22 -1.75 -18.25 -5.10
N GLY A 23 -1.97 -19.25 -5.94
CA GLY A 23 -2.11 -19.08 -7.40
C GLY A 23 -0.78 -18.77 -8.11
N GLN A 24 -0.89 -18.15 -9.30
CA GLN A 24 0.26 -17.79 -10.14
C GLN A 24 0.86 -16.42 -9.79
N ARG A 25 0.33 -15.70 -8.78
CA ARG A 25 0.91 -14.41 -8.34
C ARG A 25 2.21 -14.65 -7.61
N VAL A 26 3.29 -14.06 -8.13
CA VAL A 26 4.62 -14.08 -7.51
C VAL A 26 5.07 -12.66 -7.28
N THR A 27 5.55 -12.37 -6.07
CA THR A 27 6.14 -11.08 -5.70
C THR A 27 7.64 -11.27 -5.49
N GLN A 28 8.43 -10.45 -6.16
CA GLN A 28 9.89 -10.43 -6.08
C GLN A 28 10.35 -9.07 -5.60
N THR A 29 10.86 -8.99 -4.38
CA THR A 29 11.47 -7.77 -3.85
C THR A 29 12.77 -7.45 -4.61
N ILE A 30 12.95 -6.18 -4.96
CA ILE A 30 14.11 -5.71 -5.71
C ILE A 30 14.83 -4.55 -4.99
N ASN A 31 14.90 -4.59 -3.66
CA ASN A 31 15.47 -3.53 -2.83
C ASN A 31 16.98 -3.38 -2.93
N ASP A 32 17.73 -4.45 -3.15
CA ASP A 32 19.19 -4.42 -3.15
C ASP A 32 19.79 -4.06 -4.52
N GLY A 33 21.02 -3.52 -4.52
CA GLY A 33 21.81 -3.32 -5.73
C GLY A 33 21.32 -2.21 -6.65
N TRP A 34 20.82 -1.12 -6.10
CA TRP A 34 20.53 0.11 -6.82
C TRP A 34 21.77 1.00 -6.92
N LYS A 35 21.89 1.71 -8.03
CA LYS A 35 22.81 2.84 -8.22
C LYS A 35 22.04 4.13 -8.00
N PHE A 36 22.60 5.07 -7.23
CA PHE A 36 21.99 6.35 -6.90
C PHE A 36 22.94 7.51 -7.14
N SER A 37 22.38 8.62 -7.63
CA SER A 37 23.06 9.92 -7.67
C SER A 37 22.06 11.07 -7.67
N LEU A 38 22.41 12.18 -7.04
CA LEU A 38 21.78 13.47 -7.26
C LEU A 38 22.24 13.98 -8.63
N PHE A 39 21.30 14.13 -9.57
CA PHE A 39 21.62 14.48 -10.95
C PHE A 39 20.45 15.16 -11.64
N GLU A 40 20.68 16.36 -12.16
CA GLU A 40 19.63 17.18 -12.80
C GLU A 40 19.35 16.78 -14.27
N GLY A 41 20.25 16.05 -14.91
CA GLY A 41 20.10 15.62 -16.31
C GLY A 41 19.15 14.43 -16.46
N ASP A 42 19.16 13.85 -17.65
CA ASP A 42 18.41 12.64 -17.98
C ASP A 42 19.29 11.40 -17.90
N ALA A 43 19.03 10.56 -16.93
CA ALA A 43 19.70 9.27 -16.77
C ALA A 43 18.76 8.07 -17.08
N SER A 44 17.72 8.24 -17.87
CA SER A 44 16.84 7.16 -18.33
C SER A 44 17.49 6.29 -19.40
N ILE A 45 18.49 6.82 -20.13
CA ILE A 45 19.17 6.19 -21.26
C ILE A 45 19.85 4.88 -20.83
N VAL A 46 19.67 3.80 -21.60
CA VAL A 46 20.15 2.47 -21.23
C VAL A 46 21.67 2.45 -20.96
N ASP A 47 22.46 3.04 -21.84
CA ASP A 47 23.93 3.04 -21.78
C ASP A 47 24.50 4.23 -20.99
N PHE A 48 23.69 4.88 -20.13
CA PHE A 48 24.17 5.96 -19.27
C PHE A 48 25.24 5.46 -18.30
N ASP A 49 26.37 6.17 -18.24
CA ASP A 49 27.49 5.82 -17.35
C ASP A 49 27.13 6.12 -15.87
N VAL A 50 27.09 5.07 -15.08
CA VAL A 50 26.82 5.11 -13.63
C VAL A 50 28.05 4.72 -12.80
N SER A 51 29.26 4.72 -13.38
CA SER A 51 30.48 4.29 -12.69
C SER A 51 30.81 5.12 -11.45
N GLY A 52 30.42 6.42 -11.45
CA GLY A 52 30.58 7.33 -10.32
C GLY A 52 29.40 7.35 -9.32
N TRP A 53 28.38 6.50 -9.52
CA TRP A 53 27.20 6.50 -8.67
C TRP A 53 27.36 5.62 -7.44
N THR A 54 26.70 6.01 -6.34
CA THR A 54 26.73 5.27 -5.08
C THR A 54 25.87 4.01 -5.17
N ASP A 55 26.36 2.89 -4.64
CA ASP A 55 25.56 1.70 -4.41
C ASP A 55 24.66 1.90 -3.18
N VAL A 56 23.36 1.68 -3.33
CA VAL A 56 22.38 1.79 -2.26
C VAL A 56 21.44 0.60 -2.24
N SER A 57 20.92 0.31 -1.05
CA SER A 57 19.78 -0.59 -0.86
C SER A 57 18.56 0.22 -0.41
N ILE A 58 17.38 -0.20 -0.81
CA ILE A 58 16.10 0.36 -0.41
C ILE A 58 15.68 -0.30 0.92
N PRO A 59 15.13 0.45 1.88
CA PRO A 59 14.78 1.89 1.86
C PRO A 59 15.98 2.84 1.83
N HIS A 60 15.85 3.93 1.04
CA HIS A 60 16.91 4.93 0.91
C HIS A 60 16.35 6.36 0.79
N THR A 61 16.94 7.28 1.53
CA THR A 61 16.73 8.73 1.38
C THR A 61 18.07 9.45 1.31
N TRP A 62 18.18 10.45 0.46
CA TRP A 62 19.38 11.29 0.42
C TRP A 62 19.43 12.33 1.56
N ASN A 63 18.29 12.53 2.25
CA ASN A 63 18.19 13.47 3.37
C ASN A 63 18.44 12.83 4.75
N ALA A 64 19.02 11.64 4.81
CA ALA A 64 19.24 10.94 6.09
C ALA A 64 20.12 11.71 7.09
N LYS A 65 20.95 12.64 6.60
CA LYS A 65 21.92 13.39 7.42
C LYS A 65 21.73 14.90 7.37
N ASP A 66 21.43 15.46 6.20
CA ASP A 66 21.36 16.91 5.98
C ASP A 66 20.21 17.61 6.72
N ALA A 67 19.18 16.84 7.11
CA ALA A 67 18.13 17.35 7.97
C ALA A 67 18.54 17.51 9.45
N GLU A 68 19.75 17.05 9.83
CA GLU A 68 20.23 16.99 11.22
C GLU A 68 21.69 17.47 11.39
N ASP A 69 22.30 18.07 10.36
CA ASP A 69 23.73 18.46 10.34
C ASP A 69 24.03 19.85 10.93
N GLU A 70 23.05 20.45 11.63
CA GLU A 70 23.13 21.80 12.21
C GLU A 70 23.18 22.93 11.18
N ILE A 71 23.12 22.62 9.88
CA ILE A 71 22.98 23.59 8.79
C ILE A 71 21.51 23.84 8.53
N PRO A 72 21.01 25.07 8.52
CA PRO A 72 19.60 25.35 8.26
C PRO A 72 19.12 24.85 6.90
N GLY A 73 18.09 24.00 6.90
CA GLY A 73 17.48 23.45 5.70
C GLY A 73 17.95 22.04 5.39
N TYR A 74 17.57 21.54 4.23
CA TYR A 74 17.96 20.24 3.69
C TYR A 74 17.84 20.27 2.16
N PHE A 75 18.54 19.38 1.47
CA PHE A 75 18.53 19.36 0.00
C PHE A 75 17.15 18.96 -0.54
N ARG A 76 16.64 19.78 -1.44
CA ARG A 76 15.44 19.50 -2.25
C ARG A 76 15.79 19.57 -3.74
N GLY A 77 15.54 18.50 -4.47
CA GLY A 77 15.93 18.39 -5.87
C GLY A 77 15.74 16.98 -6.39
N LYS A 78 16.37 16.69 -7.51
CA LYS A 78 16.21 15.45 -8.25
C LYS A 78 17.30 14.44 -7.94
N GLY A 79 16.87 13.21 -7.58
CA GLY A 79 17.72 12.05 -7.46
C GLY A 79 17.35 10.97 -8.49
N TRP A 80 18.35 10.28 -9.02
CA TRP A 80 18.17 9.16 -9.92
C TRP A 80 18.54 7.83 -9.27
N TYR A 81 17.72 6.84 -9.49
CA TYR A 81 17.94 5.45 -9.11
C TYR A 81 17.98 4.58 -10.36
N ARG A 82 18.94 3.66 -10.44
CA ARG A 82 19.06 2.72 -11.58
C ARG A 82 19.38 1.33 -11.07
N LYS A 83 18.71 0.33 -11.64
CA LYS A 83 18.93 -1.08 -11.28
C LYS A 83 18.75 -1.98 -12.50
N ALA A 84 19.69 -2.90 -12.68
CA ALA A 84 19.49 -4.03 -13.59
C ALA A 84 18.67 -5.10 -12.88
N VAL A 85 17.59 -5.53 -13.52
CA VAL A 85 16.71 -6.61 -13.05
C VAL A 85 16.69 -7.72 -14.08
N THR A 86 16.91 -8.96 -13.64
CA THR A 86 16.81 -10.12 -14.52
C THR A 86 15.41 -10.71 -14.43
N VAL A 87 14.74 -10.83 -15.56
CA VAL A 87 13.48 -11.58 -15.72
C VAL A 87 13.87 -12.94 -16.29
N GLU A 88 13.81 -13.98 -15.48
CA GLU A 88 14.31 -15.30 -15.88
C GLU A 88 13.37 -16.01 -16.84
N GLU A 89 12.07 -15.88 -16.63
CA GLU A 89 11.03 -16.51 -17.43
C GLU A 89 9.81 -15.59 -17.54
N LEU A 90 9.14 -15.62 -18.67
CA LEU A 90 7.81 -15.02 -18.89
C LEU A 90 6.91 -16.10 -19.47
N ILE A 91 5.95 -16.55 -18.67
CA ILE A 91 4.90 -17.46 -19.16
C ILE A 91 4.02 -16.70 -20.16
N ALA A 92 3.64 -17.35 -21.24
CA ALA A 92 2.82 -16.73 -22.29
C ALA A 92 1.57 -16.03 -21.73
N GLY A 93 1.48 -14.72 -21.95
CA GLY A 93 0.39 -13.88 -21.47
C GLY A 93 0.53 -13.38 -20.03
N GLN A 94 1.57 -13.79 -19.30
CA GLN A 94 1.85 -13.29 -17.95
C GLN A 94 1.98 -11.76 -17.95
N ARG A 95 1.46 -11.11 -16.90
CA ARG A 95 1.61 -9.67 -16.67
C ARG A 95 2.70 -9.42 -15.64
N VAL A 96 3.44 -8.34 -15.82
CA VAL A 96 4.50 -7.90 -14.90
C VAL A 96 4.18 -6.49 -14.46
N TYR A 97 4.15 -6.29 -13.15
CA TYR A 97 3.92 -4.99 -12.53
C TYR A 97 5.14 -4.58 -11.72
N LEU A 98 5.50 -3.32 -11.80
CA LEU A 98 6.51 -2.70 -10.96
C LEU A 98 5.79 -1.87 -9.90
N CYS A 99 5.99 -2.22 -8.63
CA CYS A 99 5.27 -1.69 -7.49
C CYS A 99 6.23 -0.98 -6.55
N PHE A 100 5.79 0.18 -6.05
CA PHE A 100 6.52 1.02 -5.11
C PHE A 100 5.61 1.29 -3.91
N GLU A 101 6.07 1.06 -2.70
CA GLU A 101 5.30 1.39 -1.50
C GLU A 101 5.38 2.86 -1.12
N GLY A 102 6.39 3.58 -1.63
CA GLY A 102 6.50 5.02 -1.45
C GLY A 102 7.78 5.59 -2.05
N ALA A 103 7.65 6.74 -2.71
CA ALA A 103 8.77 7.53 -3.22
C ALA A 103 8.40 9.01 -3.16
N ASN A 104 9.23 9.84 -2.57
CA ASN A 104 8.86 11.24 -2.33
C ASN A 104 9.69 12.18 -3.23
N GLN A 105 9.00 13.00 -4.06
CA GLN A 105 7.54 13.24 -4.06
C GLN A 105 6.95 13.12 -5.49
N GLU A 106 7.68 13.46 -6.54
CA GLU A 106 7.32 13.25 -7.94
C GLU A 106 8.25 12.22 -8.56
N THR A 107 7.69 11.12 -9.08
CA THR A 107 8.48 9.99 -9.57
C THR A 107 8.16 9.68 -11.02
N ASN A 108 9.18 9.70 -11.89
CA ASN A 108 9.10 9.18 -13.26
C ASN A 108 9.76 7.81 -13.31
N VAL A 109 9.09 6.84 -13.89
CA VAL A 109 9.55 5.45 -14.00
C VAL A 109 9.86 5.10 -15.43
N PHE A 110 11.06 4.57 -15.68
CA PHE A 110 11.52 4.12 -16.99
C PHE A 110 11.91 2.65 -16.94
N VAL A 111 11.57 1.91 -17.97
CA VAL A 111 12.04 0.54 -18.18
C VAL A 111 12.68 0.45 -19.55
N ASN A 112 13.94 -0.01 -19.60
CA ASN A 112 14.73 -0.12 -20.83
C ASN A 112 14.76 1.20 -21.64
N GLY A 113 14.90 2.32 -20.95
CA GLY A 113 14.98 3.68 -21.52
C GLY A 113 13.63 4.29 -21.94
N LYS A 114 12.52 3.59 -21.76
CA LYS A 114 11.18 4.08 -22.13
C LYS A 114 10.41 4.51 -20.88
N LEU A 115 9.81 5.70 -20.93
CA LEU A 115 8.94 6.18 -19.87
C LEU A 115 7.71 5.26 -19.77
N VAL A 116 7.49 4.70 -18.58
CA VAL A 116 6.33 3.86 -18.23
C VAL A 116 5.21 4.71 -17.66
N GLY A 117 5.56 5.64 -16.77
CA GLY A 117 4.58 6.51 -16.12
C GLY A 117 5.21 7.49 -15.13
N ASN A 118 4.34 8.34 -14.58
CA ASN A 118 4.65 9.33 -13.55
C ASN A 118 3.67 9.17 -12.40
N HIS A 119 4.15 9.34 -11.16
CA HIS A 119 3.33 9.41 -9.96
C HIS A 119 3.65 10.70 -9.19
N LYS A 120 2.61 11.35 -8.66
CA LYS A 120 2.67 12.60 -7.89
C LYS A 120 2.02 12.41 -6.53
N GLY A 121 2.85 12.42 -5.51
CA GLY A 121 2.48 12.17 -4.12
C GLY A 121 3.56 11.32 -3.46
N GLY A 122 3.98 11.72 -2.26
CA GLY A 122 5.17 11.13 -1.64
C GLY A 122 4.90 9.94 -0.73
N TYR A 123 3.63 9.65 -0.37
CA TYR A 123 3.34 8.83 0.80
C TYR A 123 2.41 7.66 0.55
N SER A 124 1.88 7.53 -0.65
CA SER A 124 1.07 6.39 -1.09
C SER A 124 1.87 5.45 -1.96
N ALA A 125 1.46 4.19 -2.00
CA ALA A 125 1.98 3.22 -2.95
C ALA A 125 1.46 3.50 -4.37
N PHE A 126 2.25 3.11 -5.37
CA PHE A 126 1.85 3.18 -6.78
C PHE A 126 2.41 2.00 -7.59
N THR A 127 1.72 1.68 -8.67
CA THR A 127 2.02 0.49 -9.46
C THR A 127 1.88 0.78 -10.95
N PHE A 128 2.85 0.34 -11.73
CA PHE A 128 2.82 0.40 -13.19
C PHE A 128 2.85 -0.98 -13.82
N ASP A 129 2.04 -1.18 -14.85
CA ASP A 129 2.12 -2.34 -15.72
C ASP A 129 3.32 -2.18 -16.65
N VAL A 130 4.34 -3.00 -16.45
CA VAL A 130 5.59 -2.96 -17.23
C VAL A 130 5.71 -4.10 -18.24
N THR A 131 4.65 -4.88 -18.43
CA THR A 131 4.65 -6.07 -19.28
C THR A 131 5.21 -5.82 -20.69
N ASP A 132 4.80 -4.72 -21.32
CA ASP A 132 5.21 -4.40 -22.69
C ASP A 132 6.60 -3.73 -22.77
N TYR A 133 7.23 -3.51 -21.63
CA TYR A 133 8.54 -2.85 -21.50
C TYR A 133 9.64 -3.83 -21.11
N VAL A 134 9.32 -4.98 -20.52
CA VAL A 134 10.29 -6.00 -20.08
C VAL A 134 10.42 -7.13 -21.09
N HIS A 135 11.57 -7.79 -21.05
CA HIS A 135 11.88 -9.00 -21.83
C HIS A 135 12.63 -10.02 -20.97
N ILE A 136 12.69 -11.26 -21.41
CA ILE A 136 13.50 -12.29 -20.75
C ILE A 136 14.97 -11.87 -20.79
N GLY A 137 15.65 -12.01 -19.68
CA GLY A 137 17.04 -11.59 -19.48
C GLY A 137 17.13 -10.27 -18.71
N ARG A 138 18.19 -9.53 -18.96
CA ARG A 138 18.54 -8.30 -18.22
C ARG A 138 17.71 -7.12 -18.69
N ASN A 139 16.96 -6.50 -17.77
CA ASN A 139 16.22 -5.26 -17.99
C ASN A 139 16.80 -4.16 -17.11
N LEU A 140 16.68 -2.91 -17.56
CA LEU A 140 17.04 -1.74 -16.78
C LEU A 140 15.77 -1.07 -16.24
N VAL A 141 15.69 -0.90 -14.94
CA VAL A 141 14.74 -0.01 -14.28
C VAL A 141 15.48 1.27 -13.89
N ALA A 142 14.98 2.42 -14.32
CA ALA A 142 15.51 3.73 -13.95
C ALA A 142 14.38 4.60 -13.43
N LEU A 143 14.65 5.42 -12.42
CA LEU A 143 13.69 6.34 -11.82
C LEU A 143 14.33 7.69 -11.58
N SER A 144 13.61 8.77 -11.90
CA SER A 144 13.88 10.06 -11.30
C SER A 144 12.87 10.31 -10.20
N VAL A 145 13.36 10.69 -9.02
CA VAL A 145 12.55 11.10 -7.88
C VAL A 145 12.93 12.53 -7.54
N ASP A 146 11.94 13.40 -7.39
CA ASP A 146 12.16 14.83 -7.17
C ASP A 146 11.33 15.31 -5.97
N ASN A 147 12.00 15.82 -4.92
CA ASN A 147 11.34 16.42 -3.75
C ASN A 147 11.38 17.96 -3.75
N SER A 148 11.64 18.58 -4.89
CA SER A 148 11.55 20.02 -5.05
C SER A 148 10.14 20.55 -4.72
N TYR A 149 10.07 21.84 -4.37
CA TYR A 149 8.78 22.48 -4.17
C TYR A 149 7.95 22.44 -5.46
N ASN A 150 6.75 21.90 -5.36
CA ASN A 150 5.76 21.89 -6.43
C ASN A 150 4.43 22.40 -5.86
N PRO A 151 3.88 23.54 -6.36
CA PRO A 151 2.65 24.12 -5.83
C PRO A 151 1.40 23.28 -6.07
N ASP A 152 1.50 22.24 -6.90
CA ASP A 152 0.40 21.36 -7.27
C ASP A 152 0.47 19.99 -6.56
N ILE A 153 1.43 19.77 -5.67
CA ILE A 153 1.60 18.48 -4.93
C ILE A 153 1.66 18.76 -3.43
N ALA A 154 0.75 18.16 -2.67
CA ALA A 154 0.80 18.19 -1.20
C ALA A 154 1.92 17.25 -0.67
N PRO A 155 2.65 17.65 0.40
CA PRO A 155 2.53 18.85 1.22
C PRO A 155 3.28 20.05 0.62
N LEU A 156 2.75 21.25 0.83
CA LEU A 156 3.40 22.49 0.38
C LEU A 156 4.35 23.07 1.42
N SER A 157 3.96 22.98 2.68
CA SER A 157 4.69 23.47 3.84
C SER A 157 4.32 22.64 5.05
N ALA A 158 5.30 22.33 5.89
CA ALA A 158 5.10 21.64 7.16
C ALA A 158 6.28 21.91 8.09
N ASP A 159 6.20 21.43 9.31
CA ASP A 159 7.25 21.44 10.32
C ASP A 159 8.01 20.09 10.41
N PHE A 160 7.89 19.25 9.37
CA PHE A 160 8.65 18.02 9.21
C PHE A 160 9.42 18.03 7.88
N THR A 161 10.46 17.21 7.80
CA THR A 161 11.32 17.09 6.60
C THR A 161 10.61 16.35 5.49
N PHE A 162 10.65 16.88 4.27
CA PHE A 162 10.17 16.22 3.06
C PHE A 162 11.29 15.37 2.47
N PHE A 163 11.60 14.28 3.16
CA PHE A 163 12.66 13.36 2.78
C PHE A 163 12.48 12.85 1.35
N GLY A 164 13.49 13.08 0.50
CA GLY A 164 13.45 12.60 -0.88
C GLY A 164 14.04 11.20 -1.02
N GLY A 165 13.52 10.42 -1.95
CA GLY A 165 14.06 9.10 -2.31
C GLY A 165 13.05 7.97 -2.39
N LEU A 166 13.57 6.75 -2.61
CA LEU A 166 12.84 5.48 -2.52
C LEU A 166 12.93 4.97 -1.08
N TYR A 167 12.03 5.37 -0.23
CA TYR A 167 12.14 5.15 1.21
C TYR A 167 11.26 4.03 1.75
N ARG A 168 10.60 3.25 0.87
CA ARG A 168 9.85 2.03 1.15
C ARG A 168 10.12 0.99 0.05
N ASP A 169 9.65 -0.22 0.25
CA ASP A 169 9.92 -1.37 -0.58
C ASP A 169 9.55 -1.18 -2.06
N VAL A 170 10.35 -1.82 -2.92
CA VAL A 170 10.13 -1.91 -4.37
C VAL A 170 10.12 -3.37 -4.76
N TYR A 171 9.12 -3.77 -5.57
CA TYR A 171 9.00 -5.17 -6.00
C TYR A 171 8.36 -5.32 -7.37
N LEU A 172 8.67 -6.44 -8.02
CA LEU A 172 7.98 -6.91 -9.20
C LEU A 172 6.86 -7.89 -8.79
N VAL A 173 5.70 -7.74 -9.41
CA VAL A 173 4.59 -8.67 -9.26
C VAL A 173 4.30 -9.32 -10.61
N TYR A 174 4.37 -10.64 -10.63
CA TYR A 174 4.01 -11.46 -11.80
C TYR A 174 2.63 -12.04 -11.57
N THR A 175 1.75 -11.93 -12.57
CA THR A 175 0.38 -12.44 -12.46
C THR A 175 -0.07 -13.13 -13.74
N SER A 176 -1.17 -13.88 -13.65
CA SER A 176 -1.94 -14.34 -14.80
C SER A 176 -2.46 -13.15 -15.62
N PRO A 177 -2.71 -13.31 -16.93
CA PRO A 177 -3.32 -12.25 -17.74
C PRO A 177 -4.76 -11.89 -17.30
N VAL A 178 -5.40 -12.77 -16.56
CA VAL A 178 -6.68 -12.49 -15.91
C VAL A 178 -6.48 -12.61 -14.40
N GLN A 179 -6.73 -11.52 -13.67
CA GLN A 179 -6.23 -11.38 -12.32
C GLN A 179 -7.11 -10.51 -11.43
N LEU A 180 -6.87 -10.56 -10.13
CA LEU A 180 -7.28 -9.52 -9.20
C LEU A 180 -6.47 -8.26 -9.50
N SER A 181 -7.14 -7.11 -9.60
CA SER A 181 -6.51 -5.88 -10.12
C SER A 181 -5.37 -5.38 -9.25
N THR A 182 -4.16 -5.36 -9.80
CA THR A 182 -2.95 -4.82 -9.14
C THR A 182 -2.85 -3.29 -9.30
N THR A 183 -3.53 -2.73 -10.31
CA THR A 183 -3.48 -1.30 -10.64
C THR A 183 -4.66 -0.49 -10.09
N HIS A 184 -5.52 -1.06 -9.27
CA HIS A 184 -6.61 -0.32 -8.62
C HIS A 184 -6.04 0.42 -7.41
N TYR A 185 -5.51 1.62 -7.63
CA TYR A 185 -4.84 2.48 -6.64
C TYR A 185 -3.73 1.76 -5.85
N ALA A 186 -2.99 0.86 -6.49
CA ALA A 186 -1.94 0.03 -5.87
C ALA A 186 -2.41 -0.73 -4.61
N SER A 187 -3.70 -1.01 -4.50
CA SER A 187 -4.32 -1.78 -3.41
C SER A 187 -4.34 -3.29 -3.73
N SER A 188 -4.86 -4.09 -2.82
CA SER A 188 -5.08 -5.52 -3.06
C SER A 188 -6.15 -5.82 -4.13
N GLY A 189 -6.91 -4.81 -4.55
CA GLY A 189 -8.08 -4.95 -5.43
C GLY A 189 -9.28 -5.62 -4.77
N VAL A 190 -9.24 -5.83 -3.46
CA VAL A 190 -10.32 -6.44 -2.65
C VAL A 190 -10.63 -5.55 -1.46
N TYR A 191 -11.89 -5.18 -1.31
CA TYR A 191 -12.38 -4.33 -0.23
C TYR A 191 -13.40 -5.09 0.60
N LEU A 192 -13.17 -5.16 1.91
CA LEU A 192 -13.98 -5.93 2.84
C LEU A 192 -14.75 -4.98 3.76
N LYS A 193 -16.08 -5.06 3.73
CA LYS A 193 -16.96 -4.22 4.54
C LYS A 193 -17.88 -5.09 5.38
N THR A 194 -17.89 -4.90 6.69
CA THR A 194 -18.93 -5.45 7.55
C THR A 194 -20.19 -4.58 7.37
N VAL A 195 -21.26 -5.16 6.87
CA VAL A 195 -22.51 -4.45 6.54
C VAL A 195 -23.60 -4.64 7.61
N GLY A 196 -23.43 -5.63 8.48
CA GLY A 196 -24.30 -5.86 9.63
C GLY A 196 -23.64 -6.74 10.67
N ILE A 197 -23.86 -6.44 11.94
CA ILE A 197 -23.34 -7.22 13.08
C ILE A 197 -24.45 -7.40 14.11
N THR A 198 -24.58 -8.65 14.56
CA THR A 198 -25.28 -9.04 15.78
C THR A 198 -24.40 -10.01 16.57
N ASP A 199 -24.80 -10.43 17.75
CA ASP A 199 -24.07 -11.48 18.48
C ASP A 199 -24.20 -12.85 17.81
N ALA A 200 -25.28 -13.07 17.03
CA ALA A 200 -25.52 -14.33 16.33
C ALA A 200 -24.78 -14.42 14.99
N GLN A 201 -24.59 -13.30 14.30
CA GLN A 201 -23.96 -13.28 12.98
C GLN A 201 -23.38 -11.92 12.58
N ALA A 202 -22.43 -11.95 11.67
CA ALA A 202 -21.95 -10.78 10.94
C ALA A 202 -22.09 -11.00 9.43
N GLU A 203 -22.52 -9.97 8.72
CA GLU A 203 -22.56 -9.96 7.27
C GLU A 203 -21.37 -9.18 6.73
N VAL A 204 -20.61 -9.80 5.82
CA VAL A 204 -19.40 -9.21 5.20
C VAL A 204 -19.62 -9.14 3.70
N CYS A 205 -19.51 -7.95 3.14
CA CYS A 205 -19.45 -7.71 1.70
C CYS A 205 -17.98 -7.63 1.26
N ALA A 206 -17.61 -8.46 0.28
CA ALA A 206 -16.32 -8.38 -0.41
C ALA A 206 -16.55 -7.81 -1.81
N LYS A 207 -16.04 -6.59 -2.07
CA LYS A 207 -15.99 -5.95 -3.38
C LYS A 207 -14.63 -6.21 -4.00
N THR A 208 -14.57 -6.96 -5.10
CA THR A 208 -13.34 -7.42 -5.74
C THR A 208 -13.24 -6.87 -7.15
N PHE A 209 -12.11 -6.28 -7.48
CA PHE A 209 -11.81 -5.74 -8.81
C PHE A 209 -10.98 -6.73 -9.61
N LEU A 210 -11.43 -7.03 -10.83
CA LEU A 210 -10.77 -7.94 -11.76
C LEU A 210 -10.33 -7.21 -13.04
N SER A 211 -9.25 -7.70 -13.62
CA SER A 211 -8.76 -7.23 -14.92
C SER A 211 -8.49 -8.41 -15.85
N ASN A 212 -8.75 -8.23 -17.15
CA ASN A 212 -8.53 -9.22 -18.20
C ASN A 212 -7.72 -8.60 -19.34
N ALA A 213 -6.44 -8.93 -19.43
CA ALA A 213 -5.56 -8.48 -20.50
C ALA A 213 -5.68 -9.31 -21.80
N LEU A 214 -6.46 -10.39 -21.82
CA LEU A 214 -6.65 -11.23 -22.99
C LEU A 214 -7.58 -10.56 -24.01
N LYS A 215 -7.46 -10.97 -25.26
CA LYS A 215 -8.32 -10.54 -26.38
C LYS A 215 -9.66 -11.28 -26.44
N SER A 216 -9.99 -12.09 -25.42
CA SER A 216 -11.22 -12.88 -25.34
C SER A 216 -11.89 -12.73 -23.98
N ASN A 217 -13.23 -12.81 -23.96
CA ASN A 217 -14.00 -12.81 -22.73
C ASN A 217 -13.66 -14.06 -21.90
N GLN A 218 -13.57 -13.89 -20.59
CA GLN A 218 -13.22 -14.97 -19.67
C GLN A 218 -14.34 -15.25 -18.69
N ALA A 219 -14.85 -16.49 -18.73
CA ALA A 219 -15.82 -16.98 -17.75
C ALA A 219 -15.05 -17.72 -16.64
N LEU A 220 -15.13 -17.21 -15.42
CA LEU A 220 -14.30 -17.55 -14.27
C LEU A 220 -15.16 -17.84 -13.04
N ILE A 221 -14.53 -18.32 -11.99
CA ILE A 221 -15.10 -18.43 -10.65
C ILE A 221 -14.30 -17.50 -9.74
N LEU A 222 -14.97 -16.51 -9.15
CA LEU A 222 -14.44 -15.70 -8.07
C LEU A 222 -14.83 -16.36 -6.75
N GLU A 223 -13.85 -16.89 -6.05
CA GLU A 223 -14.00 -17.52 -4.74
C GLU A 223 -13.45 -16.60 -3.65
N THR A 224 -14.28 -16.31 -2.66
CA THR A 224 -13.85 -15.58 -1.45
C THR A 224 -14.12 -16.48 -0.25
N GLU A 225 -13.06 -16.80 0.49
CA GLU A 225 -13.08 -17.70 1.64
C GLU A 225 -12.59 -16.95 2.88
N ILE A 226 -13.33 -17.05 3.98
CA ILE A 226 -12.94 -16.44 5.26
C ILE A 226 -12.54 -17.56 6.22
N LEU A 227 -11.32 -17.46 6.74
CA LEU A 227 -10.78 -18.38 7.76
C LEU A 227 -10.68 -17.66 9.10
N ASP A 228 -10.94 -18.39 10.18
CA ASP A 228 -10.66 -17.93 11.53
C ASP A 228 -9.14 -17.99 11.85
N ALA A 229 -8.74 -17.58 13.06
CA ALA A 229 -7.34 -17.58 13.48
C ALA A 229 -6.73 -18.99 13.55
N ASP A 230 -7.55 -20.03 13.72
CA ASP A 230 -7.14 -21.42 13.78
C ASP A 230 -7.07 -22.07 12.38
N GLY A 231 -7.45 -21.32 11.33
CA GLY A 231 -7.44 -21.77 9.94
C GLY A 231 -8.71 -22.50 9.51
N ASN A 232 -9.77 -22.51 10.33
CA ASN A 232 -11.04 -23.13 9.98
C ASN A 232 -11.84 -22.18 9.08
N ARG A 233 -12.48 -22.72 8.04
CA ARG A 233 -13.34 -21.94 7.18
C ARG A 233 -14.66 -21.60 7.87
N VAL A 234 -14.92 -20.30 8.02
CA VAL A 234 -16.14 -19.77 8.65
C VAL A 234 -17.15 -19.22 7.64
N ALA A 235 -16.70 -18.85 6.44
CA ALA A 235 -17.58 -18.44 5.35
C ALA A 235 -16.94 -18.70 3.99
N LEU A 236 -17.77 -18.89 2.96
CA LEU A 236 -17.36 -19.11 1.58
C LEU A 236 -18.39 -18.54 0.62
N SER A 237 -17.92 -17.83 -0.39
CA SER A 237 -18.68 -17.46 -1.57
C SER A 237 -17.93 -17.90 -2.82
N ALA A 238 -18.62 -18.51 -3.78
CA ALA A 238 -18.07 -18.86 -5.08
C ALA A 238 -19.05 -18.42 -6.17
N LYS A 239 -18.69 -17.36 -6.89
CA LYS A 239 -19.55 -16.76 -7.93
C LYS A 239 -18.95 -16.96 -9.31
N LYS A 240 -19.80 -17.32 -10.27
CA LYS A 240 -19.44 -17.25 -11.69
C LYS A 240 -19.41 -15.80 -12.11
N VAL A 241 -18.30 -15.36 -12.68
CA VAL A 241 -18.06 -14.01 -13.16
C VAL A 241 -17.61 -14.05 -14.62
N ASN A 242 -17.93 -13.01 -15.37
CA ASN A 242 -17.47 -12.86 -16.75
C ASN A 242 -16.77 -11.52 -16.88
N VAL A 243 -15.50 -11.55 -17.30
CA VAL A 243 -14.67 -10.34 -17.51
C VAL A 243 -14.39 -10.26 -19.00
N LYS A 244 -14.85 -9.17 -19.65
CA LYS A 244 -14.71 -9.02 -21.09
C LYS A 244 -13.23 -8.81 -21.48
N ALA A 245 -12.96 -9.02 -22.77
CA ALA A 245 -11.64 -8.78 -23.34
C ALA A 245 -11.17 -7.34 -23.10
N GLY A 246 -9.97 -7.18 -22.56
CA GLY A 246 -9.35 -5.88 -22.32
C GLY A 246 -9.95 -5.05 -21.17
N GLU A 247 -10.97 -5.56 -20.45
CA GLU A 247 -11.52 -4.85 -19.30
C GLU A 247 -10.53 -4.75 -18.14
N LYS A 248 -10.49 -3.57 -17.51
CA LYS A 248 -9.66 -3.29 -16.34
C LYS A 248 -10.53 -2.81 -15.17
N ASN A 249 -10.18 -3.25 -13.97
CA ASN A 249 -10.80 -2.81 -12.71
C ASN A 249 -12.33 -2.98 -12.67
N VAL A 250 -12.84 -4.12 -13.12
CA VAL A 250 -14.27 -4.43 -13.08
C VAL A 250 -14.65 -4.99 -11.72
N ALA A 251 -15.62 -4.37 -11.05
CA ALA A 251 -16.03 -4.74 -9.70
C ALA A 251 -17.03 -5.90 -9.69
N PHE A 252 -16.85 -6.82 -8.74
CA PHE A 252 -17.76 -7.89 -8.39
C PHE A 252 -17.95 -7.94 -6.88
N GLU A 253 -19.17 -8.16 -6.42
CA GLU A 253 -19.49 -8.19 -5.00
C GLU A 253 -19.95 -9.60 -4.57
N ALA A 254 -19.55 -9.97 -3.35
CA ALA A 254 -19.96 -11.19 -2.68
C ALA A 254 -20.37 -10.87 -1.24
N LEU A 255 -21.60 -11.26 -0.87
CA LEU A 255 -22.07 -11.17 0.51
C LEU A 255 -21.90 -12.54 1.18
N MET A 256 -21.37 -12.54 2.42
CA MET A 256 -21.09 -13.73 3.20
C MET A 256 -21.51 -13.50 4.64
N THR A 257 -21.95 -14.59 5.31
CA THR A 257 -22.36 -14.54 6.71
C THR A 257 -21.41 -15.37 7.56
N ILE A 258 -20.95 -14.83 8.67
CA ILE A 258 -20.15 -15.51 9.69
C ILE A 258 -21.04 -15.70 10.90
N ALA A 259 -21.26 -16.94 11.32
CA ALA A 259 -22.00 -17.25 12.54
C ALA A 259 -21.12 -17.00 13.79
N GLN A 260 -21.72 -16.46 14.85
CA GLN A 260 -21.06 -16.18 16.14
C GLN A 260 -19.69 -15.48 15.97
N PRO A 261 -19.65 -14.29 15.34
CA PRO A 261 -18.40 -13.65 14.96
C PRO A 261 -17.60 -13.22 16.20
N LYS A 262 -16.30 -13.50 16.18
CA LYS A 262 -15.37 -12.89 17.13
C LYS A 262 -15.08 -11.47 16.68
N ARG A 263 -15.39 -10.48 17.51
CA ARG A 263 -15.20 -9.06 17.17
C ARG A 263 -13.75 -8.63 17.39
N TRP A 264 -13.25 -7.77 16.53
CA TRP A 264 -12.00 -7.04 16.74
C TRP A 264 -12.25 -5.92 17.76
N ASP A 265 -11.43 -5.81 18.78
CA ASP A 265 -11.48 -4.79 19.82
C ASP A 265 -10.06 -4.44 20.28
N VAL A 266 -9.86 -3.28 20.89
CA VAL A 266 -8.54 -2.84 21.40
C VAL A 266 -7.95 -3.76 22.47
N ASP A 267 -8.80 -4.47 23.20
CA ASP A 267 -8.41 -5.43 24.24
C ASP A 267 -8.30 -6.86 23.71
N SER A 268 -8.93 -7.15 22.57
CA SER A 268 -8.94 -8.46 21.91
C SER A 268 -8.96 -8.30 20.38
N PRO A 269 -7.82 -7.99 19.76
CA PRO A 269 -7.73 -7.65 18.33
C PRO A 269 -7.81 -8.89 17.44
N TYR A 270 -8.99 -9.51 17.36
CA TYR A 270 -9.21 -10.73 16.60
C TYR A 270 -9.28 -10.46 15.10
N LEU A 271 -8.45 -11.15 14.34
CA LEU A 271 -8.37 -11.04 12.88
C LEU A 271 -8.72 -12.36 12.20
N TYR A 272 -9.61 -12.28 11.22
CA TYR A 272 -9.83 -13.32 10.22
C TYR A 272 -8.87 -13.12 9.04
N LYS A 273 -8.63 -14.18 8.25
CA LYS A 273 -7.93 -14.12 6.96
C LYS A 273 -8.92 -14.36 5.84
N VAL A 274 -8.93 -13.46 4.87
CA VAL A 274 -9.81 -13.56 3.70
C VAL A 274 -8.96 -13.85 2.46
N TYR A 275 -9.18 -15.02 1.88
CA TYR A 275 -8.59 -15.43 0.62
C TYR A 275 -9.55 -15.12 -0.51
N SER A 276 -9.13 -14.28 -1.45
CA SER A 276 -9.85 -14.04 -2.71
C SER A 276 -9.09 -14.70 -3.84
N ARG A 277 -9.68 -15.74 -4.44
CA ARG A 277 -9.08 -16.55 -5.50
C ARG A 277 -9.86 -16.41 -6.80
N LEU A 278 -9.15 -16.20 -7.89
CA LEU A 278 -9.70 -16.26 -9.22
C LEU A 278 -9.39 -17.62 -9.83
N LYS A 279 -10.41 -18.38 -10.20
CA LYS A 279 -10.27 -19.73 -10.74
C LYS A 279 -10.81 -19.81 -12.17
N ASN A 280 -10.19 -20.63 -13.00
CA ASN A 280 -10.75 -21.00 -14.30
C ASN A 280 -11.87 -22.03 -14.16
N LYS A 281 -12.51 -22.39 -15.28
CA LYS A 281 -13.62 -23.39 -15.31
C LYS A 281 -13.21 -24.78 -14.84
N LYS A 282 -11.91 -25.11 -14.84
CA LYS A 282 -11.39 -26.40 -14.34
C LYS A 282 -11.12 -26.37 -12.84
N GLY A 283 -11.28 -25.20 -12.17
CA GLY A 283 -10.99 -25.01 -10.75
C GLY A 283 -9.52 -24.67 -10.45
N GLU A 284 -8.68 -24.49 -11.46
CA GLU A 284 -7.29 -24.09 -11.30
C GLU A 284 -7.23 -22.62 -10.86
N VAL A 285 -6.43 -22.31 -9.82
CA VAL A 285 -6.27 -20.95 -9.29
C VAL A 285 -5.34 -20.18 -10.20
N LEU A 286 -5.87 -19.13 -10.82
CA LEU A 286 -5.13 -18.22 -11.69
C LEU A 286 -4.45 -17.10 -10.90
N ASP A 287 -5.12 -16.62 -9.85
CA ASP A 287 -4.63 -15.53 -9.01
C ASP A 287 -5.24 -15.59 -7.62
N CYS A 288 -4.55 -15.05 -6.62
CA CYS A 288 -5.01 -15.02 -5.25
C CYS A 288 -4.40 -13.84 -4.49
N VAL A 289 -5.22 -13.21 -3.65
CA VAL A 289 -4.75 -12.25 -2.65
C VAL A 289 -5.34 -12.60 -1.29
N VAL A 290 -4.62 -12.20 -0.23
CA VAL A 290 -5.04 -12.43 1.16
C VAL A 290 -5.14 -11.07 1.86
N ASN A 291 -6.28 -10.84 2.51
CA ASN A 291 -6.51 -9.62 3.28
C ASN A 291 -6.87 -9.96 4.73
N PRO A 292 -6.51 -9.10 5.71
CA PRO A 292 -7.04 -9.19 7.05
C PRO A 292 -8.51 -8.76 7.06
N LEU A 293 -9.27 -9.27 8.04
CA LEU A 293 -10.62 -8.80 8.34
C LEU A 293 -10.82 -8.78 9.84
N GLY A 294 -11.08 -7.57 10.39
CA GLY A 294 -11.54 -7.39 11.76
C GLY A 294 -13.02 -7.00 11.76
N ILE A 295 -13.87 -7.84 12.35
CA ILE A 295 -15.30 -7.58 12.45
C ILE A 295 -15.54 -6.64 13.61
N ARG A 296 -16.01 -5.43 13.33
CA ARG A 296 -16.29 -4.40 14.33
C ARG A 296 -17.36 -3.43 13.85
N GLU A 297 -17.96 -2.74 14.80
CA GLU A 297 -18.76 -1.56 14.58
C GLU A 297 -18.27 -0.41 15.48
N TYR A 298 -18.37 0.81 15.02
CA TYR A 298 -18.06 1.98 15.85
C TYR A 298 -18.90 3.19 15.46
N HIS A 299 -19.06 4.09 16.40
CA HIS A 299 -19.67 5.39 16.13
C HIS A 299 -19.11 6.47 17.07
N PHE A 300 -19.23 7.70 16.64
CA PHE A 300 -18.95 8.89 17.43
C PHE A 300 -20.27 9.53 17.84
N ASP A 301 -20.44 9.76 19.14
CA ASP A 301 -21.56 10.51 19.72
C ASP A 301 -21.03 11.87 20.18
N ALA A 302 -21.69 12.95 19.78
CA ALA A 302 -21.23 14.32 20.05
C ALA A 302 -21.14 14.65 21.56
N GLU A 303 -21.97 14.01 22.38
CA GLU A 303 -22.03 14.25 23.82
C GLU A 303 -21.32 13.16 24.64
N LYS A 304 -21.36 11.92 24.16
CA LYS A 304 -20.91 10.74 24.92
C LYS A 304 -19.53 10.22 24.44
N GLY A 305 -19.04 10.70 23.30
CA GLY A 305 -17.73 10.34 22.76
C GLY A 305 -17.73 9.12 21.85
N PHE A 306 -16.64 8.37 21.86
CA PHE A 306 -16.43 7.26 20.93
C PHE A 306 -16.86 5.91 21.50
N PHE A 307 -17.53 5.11 20.67
CA PHE A 307 -17.97 3.76 21.00
C PHE A 307 -17.42 2.74 20.03
N LEU A 308 -16.87 1.64 20.54
CA LEU A 308 -16.43 0.47 19.78
C LEU A 308 -17.21 -0.76 20.27
N ASN A 309 -17.87 -1.45 19.36
CA ASN A 309 -18.70 -2.63 19.67
C ASN A 309 -19.74 -2.36 20.78
N GLY A 310 -20.36 -1.17 20.74
CA GLY A 310 -21.35 -0.73 21.74
C GLY A 310 -20.75 -0.31 23.09
N LYS A 311 -19.43 -0.37 23.29
CA LYS A 311 -18.76 0.04 24.53
C LYS A 311 -18.10 1.40 24.38
N TYR A 312 -18.32 2.30 25.34
CA TYR A 312 -17.58 3.56 25.40
C TYR A 312 -16.07 3.30 25.52
N ARG A 313 -15.28 4.04 24.75
CA ARG A 313 -13.83 4.00 24.78
C ARG A 313 -13.25 5.41 24.77
N LYS A 314 -12.43 5.73 25.77
CA LYS A 314 -11.61 6.94 25.71
C LYS A 314 -10.41 6.66 24.80
N LEU A 315 -10.22 7.49 23.78
CA LEU A 315 -9.06 7.40 22.90
C LEU A 315 -7.85 8.04 23.61
N ILE A 316 -6.81 7.25 23.84
CA ILE A 316 -5.57 7.65 24.52
C ILE A 316 -4.42 7.17 23.65
N GLY A 317 -3.58 8.12 23.21
CA GLY A 317 -2.48 7.77 22.34
C GLY A 317 -1.58 8.93 21.97
N THR A 318 -0.78 8.71 20.93
CA THR A 318 0.23 9.65 20.44
C THR A 318 0.08 9.89 18.94
N SER A 319 0.73 10.93 18.44
CA SER A 319 1.05 11.08 17.02
C SER A 319 2.41 10.45 16.73
N ARG A 320 2.60 9.97 15.51
CA ARG A 320 3.88 9.43 15.06
C ARG A 320 4.25 9.93 13.67
N HIS A 321 5.48 10.47 13.55
CA HIS A 321 6.19 10.59 12.28
C HIS A 321 7.08 9.36 12.06
N GLN A 322 7.39 9.04 10.78
CA GLN A 322 8.16 7.84 10.42
C GLN A 322 9.62 8.16 10.13
N ASP A 323 10.30 8.84 11.03
CA ASP A 323 11.70 9.23 10.84
C ASP A 323 12.56 8.96 12.09
N TYR A 324 13.84 8.70 11.84
CA TYR A 324 14.85 8.45 12.85
C TYR A 324 16.13 9.20 12.54
N LYS A 325 16.84 9.61 13.62
CA LYS A 325 18.12 10.26 13.52
C LYS A 325 19.13 9.46 12.70
N GLY A 326 19.70 10.08 11.68
CA GLY A 326 20.69 9.51 10.79
C GLY A 326 20.14 8.51 9.75
N MET A 327 18.83 8.28 9.73
CA MET A 327 18.15 7.42 8.75
C MET A 327 17.09 8.16 7.95
N GLY A 328 16.63 9.35 8.45
CA GLY A 328 15.45 10.00 7.91
C GLY A 328 14.26 9.08 7.94
N ASN A 329 13.46 9.07 6.88
CA ASN A 329 12.28 8.19 6.72
C ASN A 329 12.58 6.84 6.05
N ALA A 330 13.84 6.54 5.73
CA ALA A 330 14.28 5.28 5.11
C ALA A 330 14.43 4.18 6.15
N LEU A 331 13.31 3.74 6.72
CA LEU A 331 13.26 2.78 7.81
C LEU A 331 12.91 1.39 7.31
N ARG A 332 13.49 0.37 7.94
CA ARG A 332 13.07 -1.03 7.77
C ARG A 332 11.87 -1.36 8.65
N ASP A 333 11.14 -2.39 8.29
CA ASP A 333 9.95 -2.87 9.00
C ASP A 333 10.15 -3.01 10.51
N GLU A 334 11.32 -3.50 10.95
CA GLU A 334 11.61 -3.73 12.36
C GLU A 334 11.58 -2.44 13.20
N MET A 335 11.94 -1.31 12.60
CA MET A 335 11.88 0.00 13.27
C MET A 335 10.43 0.44 13.47
N HIS A 336 9.60 0.29 12.44
CA HIS A 336 8.17 0.57 12.51
C HIS A 336 7.48 -0.35 13.52
N ILE A 337 7.76 -1.66 13.49
CA ILE A 337 7.22 -2.65 14.44
C ILE A 337 7.55 -2.25 15.87
N ARG A 338 8.82 -1.88 16.13
CA ARG A 338 9.28 -1.44 17.45
C ARG A 338 8.49 -0.24 17.95
N ASP A 339 8.28 0.78 17.11
CA ASP A 339 7.58 2.01 17.52
C ASP A 339 6.13 1.73 17.90
N ILE A 340 5.45 0.89 17.10
CA ILE A 340 4.05 0.56 17.39
C ILE A 340 3.93 -0.30 18.64
N GLN A 341 4.89 -1.20 18.87
CA GLN A 341 4.96 -1.97 20.10
C GLN A 341 5.17 -1.05 21.31
N LEU A 342 6.11 -0.10 21.23
CA LEU A 342 6.35 0.89 22.31
C LEU A 342 5.10 1.72 22.58
N SER A 343 4.38 2.15 21.55
CA SER A 343 3.12 2.89 21.71
C SER A 343 2.08 2.05 22.48
N LYS A 344 1.97 0.75 22.18
CA LYS A 344 1.10 -0.17 22.92
C LYS A 344 1.56 -0.37 24.35
N ASP A 345 2.85 -0.57 24.58
CA ASP A 345 3.44 -0.80 25.91
C ASP A 345 3.29 0.42 26.84
N MET A 346 3.22 1.63 26.28
CA MET A 346 2.88 2.86 27.02
C MET A 346 1.42 2.92 27.46
N GLY A 347 0.58 1.96 27.06
CA GLY A 347 -0.85 1.93 27.38
C GLY A 347 -1.73 2.64 26.37
N SER A 348 -1.23 2.99 25.18
CA SER A 348 -2.05 3.60 24.12
C SER A 348 -3.07 2.61 23.57
N ASN A 349 -4.25 3.13 23.20
CA ASN A 349 -5.27 2.44 22.40
C ASN A 349 -5.58 3.17 21.09
N PHE A 350 -4.87 4.28 20.81
CA PHE A 350 -5.03 5.09 19.63
C PHE A 350 -3.67 5.61 19.13
N LEU A 351 -3.50 5.66 17.82
CA LEU A 351 -2.35 6.26 17.15
C LEU A 351 -2.81 7.22 16.05
N ARG A 352 -2.35 8.45 16.08
CA ARG A 352 -2.47 9.35 14.95
C ARG A 352 -1.30 9.10 13.99
N VAL A 353 -1.62 8.61 12.80
CA VAL A 353 -0.65 8.37 11.73
C VAL A 353 -0.43 9.70 11.00
N ALA A 354 0.44 10.53 11.58
CA ALA A 354 0.62 11.93 11.17
C ALA A 354 1.87 12.09 10.28
N HIS A 355 1.83 12.99 9.33
CA HIS A 355 0.66 13.70 8.74
C HIS A 355 0.39 13.15 7.33
N TYR A 356 0.63 11.87 7.11
CA TYR A 356 0.62 11.18 5.83
C TYR A 356 0.46 9.66 6.05
N PRO A 357 -0.01 8.91 5.05
CA PRO A 357 0.00 7.45 5.11
C PRO A 357 1.41 6.93 5.39
N GLN A 358 1.55 6.06 6.39
CA GLN A 358 2.83 5.47 6.76
C GLN A 358 2.99 4.08 6.13
N ASP A 359 4.10 3.44 6.42
CA ASP A 359 4.43 2.11 5.94
C ASP A 359 3.31 1.10 6.24
N PRO A 360 2.99 0.16 5.31
CA PRO A 360 1.94 -0.83 5.53
C PRO A 360 2.09 -1.65 6.82
N VAL A 361 3.33 -1.91 7.26
CA VAL A 361 3.60 -2.65 8.49
C VAL A 361 3.09 -1.92 9.74
N VAL A 362 3.03 -0.59 9.72
CA VAL A 362 2.46 0.23 10.81
C VAL A 362 1.00 -0.13 11.04
N MET A 363 0.22 -0.17 9.96
CA MET A 363 -1.21 -0.49 10.02
C MET A 363 -1.44 -1.94 10.42
N GLN A 364 -0.63 -2.86 9.88
CA GLN A 364 -0.67 -4.28 10.26
C GLN A 364 -0.39 -4.48 11.76
N MET A 365 0.55 -3.72 12.32
CA MET A 365 0.85 -3.79 13.75
C MET A 365 -0.25 -3.16 14.60
N CYS A 366 -0.86 -2.05 14.16
CA CYS A 366 -2.03 -1.47 14.83
C CYS A 366 -3.19 -2.47 14.89
N ASP A 367 -3.47 -3.16 13.79
CA ASP A 367 -4.48 -4.22 13.74
C ASP A 367 -4.19 -5.37 14.71
N LYS A 368 -2.94 -5.84 14.75
CA LYS A 368 -2.52 -6.97 15.60
C LYS A 368 -2.49 -6.63 17.08
N LEU A 369 -2.14 -5.40 17.43
CA LEU A 369 -1.98 -4.97 18.82
C LEU A 369 -3.24 -4.28 19.38
N GLY A 370 -4.26 -4.04 18.57
CA GLY A 370 -5.47 -3.36 19.01
C GLY A 370 -5.24 -1.88 19.27
N LEU A 371 -4.62 -1.18 18.32
CA LEU A 371 -4.51 0.27 18.30
C LEU A 371 -5.46 0.82 17.26
N LEU A 372 -6.41 1.65 17.66
CA LEU A 372 -7.24 2.43 16.74
C LEU A 372 -6.39 3.50 16.07
N THR A 373 -6.73 3.89 14.83
CA THR A 373 -5.92 4.87 14.10
C THR A 373 -6.75 5.93 13.41
N SER A 374 -6.15 7.13 13.26
CA SER A 374 -6.48 8.08 12.21
C SER A 374 -5.38 8.10 11.18
N VAL A 375 -5.74 8.08 9.89
CA VAL A 375 -4.81 8.19 8.76
C VAL A 375 -5.17 9.43 7.97
N GLU A 376 -4.17 10.20 7.53
CA GLU A 376 -4.37 11.49 6.90
C GLU A 376 -3.54 11.67 5.63
N ILE A 377 -4.05 12.47 4.68
CA ILE A 377 -3.26 12.91 3.54
C ILE A 377 -2.44 14.14 3.91
N PRO A 378 -1.29 14.41 3.24
CA PRO A 378 -0.32 15.39 3.68
C PRO A 378 -0.68 16.84 3.32
N ILE A 379 -1.92 17.26 3.47
CA ILE A 379 -2.31 18.67 3.34
C ILE A 379 -2.03 19.34 4.68
N VAL A 380 -0.88 20.02 4.78
CA VAL A 380 -0.40 20.65 6.01
C VAL A 380 -0.13 22.13 5.78
N ASN A 381 -0.54 22.99 6.70
CA ASN A 381 -0.31 24.42 6.78
C ASN A 381 -0.82 25.25 5.59
N ALA A 382 -0.55 24.83 4.36
CA ALA A 382 -0.81 25.62 3.16
C ALA A 382 -1.53 24.82 2.09
N ILE A 383 -2.30 25.51 1.29
CA ILE A 383 -2.99 25.01 0.10
C ILE A 383 -2.86 26.00 -1.04
N THR A 384 -2.93 25.51 -2.28
CA THR A 384 -3.11 26.36 -3.47
C THR A 384 -4.50 26.16 -4.04
N GLN A 385 -5.01 27.18 -4.73
CA GLN A 385 -6.34 27.11 -5.38
C GLN A 385 -6.26 26.59 -6.82
N SER A 386 -5.14 25.98 -7.22
CA SER A 386 -5.01 25.41 -8.55
C SER A 386 -5.85 24.13 -8.67
N ARG A 387 -6.44 23.91 -9.85
CA ARG A 387 -7.15 22.68 -10.15
C ARG A 387 -6.23 21.45 -10.03
N ALA A 388 -4.97 21.60 -10.45
CA ALA A 388 -3.97 20.53 -10.39
C ALA A 388 -3.67 20.09 -8.95
N PHE A 389 -3.57 21.05 -8.00
CA PHE A 389 -3.43 20.74 -6.59
C PHE A 389 -4.63 19.98 -6.03
N MET A 390 -5.85 20.43 -6.38
CA MET A 390 -7.08 19.77 -5.93
C MET A 390 -7.18 18.34 -6.47
N ASP A 391 -6.89 18.13 -7.77
CA ASP A 391 -6.90 16.81 -8.38
C ASP A 391 -5.85 15.89 -7.74
N ASN A 392 -4.64 16.40 -7.42
CA ASN A 392 -3.61 15.65 -6.70
C ASN A 392 -4.05 15.29 -5.28
N CYS A 393 -4.72 16.18 -4.55
CA CYS A 393 -5.24 15.88 -3.22
C CYS A 393 -6.33 14.79 -3.26
N VAL A 394 -7.21 14.81 -4.25
CA VAL A 394 -8.23 13.76 -4.47
C VAL A 394 -7.57 12.42 -4.78
N GLU A 395 -6.53 12.41 -5.63
CA GLU A 395 -5.77 11.19 -5.97
C GLU A 395 -5.12 10.61 -4.71
N GLN A 396 -4.35 11.41 -3.95
CA GLN A 396 -3.71 10.96 -2.72
C GLN A 396 -4.72 10.46 -1.67
N ALA A 397 -5.88 11.12 -1.54
CA ALA A 397 -6.94 10.69 -0.64
C ALA A 397 -7.55 9.35 -1.07
N THR A 398 -7.76 9.17 -2.38
CA THR A 398 -8.29 7.92 -2.93
C THR A 398 -7.31 6.77 -2.73
N GLU A 399 -6.03 7.00 -3.03
CA GLU A 399 -4.95 6.03 -2.77
C GLU A 399 -4.90 5.64 -1.29
N MET A 400 -4.86 6.63 -0.39
CA MET A 400 -4.86 6.41 1.06
C MET A 400 -6.01 5.52 1.51
N VAL A 401 -7.23 5.84 1.10
CA VAL A 401 -8.42 5.07 1.51
C VAL A 401 -8.39 3.68 0.88
N CYS A 402 -8.11 3.55 -0.41
CA CYS A 402 -8.05 2.25 -1.09
C CYS A 402 -6.99 1.32 -0.50
N GLN A 403 -5.80 1.84 -0.21
CA GLN A 403 -4.69 1.05 0.32
C GLN A 403 -4.88 0.64 1.78
N ASN A 404 -5.59 1.44 2.57
CA ASN A 404 -5.79 1.19 4.00
C ASN A 404 -7.21 0.70 4.35
N TYR A 405 -8.07 0.44 3.37
CA TYR A 405 -9.49 0.12 3.56
C TYR A 405 -9.74 -1.09 4.46
N ASN A 406 -8.92 -2.13 4.34
CA ASN A 406 -9.13 -3.40 5.03
C ASN A 406 -8.56 -3.45 6.45
N TYR A 407 -7.88 -2.39 6.92
CA TYR A 407 -7.34 -2.34 8.27
C TYR A 407 -8.43 -1.98 9.29
N PRO A 408 -8.85 -2.90 10.18
CA PRO A 408 -9.88 -2.62 11.19
C PRO A 408 -9.46 -1.56 12.22
N SER A 409 -8.18 -1.29 12.36
CA SER A 409 -7.67 -0.22 13.21
C SER A 409 -8.11 1.19 12.77
N VAL A 410 -8.33 1.40 11.47
CA VAL A 410 -8.69 2.73 10.94
C VAL A 410 -10.13 3.10 11.30
N ILE A 411 -10.29 4.20 12.05
CA ILE A 411 -11.60 4.76 12.44
C ILE A 411 -11.81 6.21 12.00
N ILE A 412 -10.74 6.90 11.59
CA ILE A 412 -10.79 8.28 11.13
C ILE A 412 -9.92 8.41 9.87
N TRP A 413 -10.52 8.99 8.83
CA TRP A 413 -9.83 9.49 7.65
C TRP A 413 -9.74 11.00 7.76
N ALA A 414 -8.53 11.54 7.85
CA ALA A 414 -8.31 12.97 7.93
C ALA A 414 -7.76 13.50 6.60
N TYR A 415 -8.13 14.71 6.24
CA TYR A 415 -7.81 15.27 4.93
C TYR A 415 -7.00 16.56 4.98
N MET A 416 -6.76 17.14 6.17
CA MET A 416 -5.92 18.33 6.33
C MET A 416 -5.45 18.50 7.78
N ASN A 417 -4.34 19.20 7.93
CA ASN A 417 -3.79 19.62 9.21
C ASN A 417 -3.45 21.12 9.18
N GLU A 418 -3.95 21.89 10.15
CA GLU A 418 -3.55 23.27 10.45
C GLU A 418 -3.67 24.29 9.30
N VAL A 419 -4.39 24.02 8.24
CA VAL A 419 -4.52 24.93 7.08
C VAL A 419 -5.22 26.25 7.40
N LEU A 420 -5.93 26.33 8.53
CA LEU A 420 -6.63 27.51 8.98
C LEU A 420 -5.88 28.30 10.08
N LEU A 421 -4.76 27.78 10.58
CA LEU A 421 -4.02 28.37 11.69
C LEU A 421 -3.05 29.48 11.28
N ARG A 422 -2.69 29.57 10.00
CA ARG A 422 -1.72 30.53 9.50
C ARG A 422 -2.36 31.58 8.59
N PRO A 423 -2.15 32.90 8.83
CA PRO A 423 -2.61 33.95 7.93
C PRO A 423 -1.89 33.92 6.55
N PRO A 424 -2.54 34.38 5.48
CA PRO A 424 -3.90 34.88 5.48
C PRO A 424 -4.93 33.76 5.54
N PHE A 425 -5.85 33.87 6.51
CA PHE A 425 -7.02 32.99 6.57
C PHE A 425 -7.88 33.27 5.34
N ASN A 426 -7.99 32.32 4.44
CA ASN A 426 -8.87 32.40 3.28
C ASN A 426 -10.04 31.40 3.44
N PRO A 427 -11.30 31.90 3.64
CA PRO A 427 -12.48 31.03 3.72
C PRO A 427 -12.68 30.13 2.48
N ASP A 428 -12.17 30.53 1.31
CA ASP A 428 -12.22 29.74 0.06
C ASP A 428 -11.44 28.42 0.17
N ASN A 429 -10.54 28.32 1.17
CA ASN A 429 -9.83 27.09 1.50
C ASN A 429 -10.78 25.98 1.98
N LEU A 430 -11.99 26.31 2.40
CA LEU A 430 -13.01 25.34 2.77
C LEU A 430 -13.57 24.55 1.58
N SER A 431 -13.30 24.98 0.34
CA SER A 431 -13.70 24.22 -0.86
C SER A 431 -13.08 22.82 -0.95
N LEU A 432 -11.97 22.57 -0.22
CA LEU A 432 -11.37 21.25 -0.07
C LEU A 432 -12.28 20.21 0.61
N ILE A 433 -13.35 20.61 1.28
CA ILE A 433 -14.33 19.68 1.85
C ILE A 433 -14.96 18.77 0.77
N HIS A 434 -14.98 19.20 -0.48
CA HIS A 434 -15.47 18.40 -1.61
C HIS A 434 -14.60 17.17 -1.93
N ILE A 435 -13.34 17.11 -1.49
CA ILE A 435 -12.45 15.94 -1.67
C ILE A 435 -13.13 14.67 -1.14
N TRP A 436 -13.77 14.72 0.02
CA TRP A 436 -14.43 13.56 0.61
C TRP A 436 -15.59 13.01 -0.23
N VAL A 437 -16.34 13.86 -0.90
CA VAL A 437 -17.46 13.44 -1.76
C VAL A 437 -16.95 12.61 -2.94
N GLU A 438 -15.83 13.00 -3.52
CA GLU A 438 -15.23 12.24 -4.64
C GLU A 438 -14.65 10.90 -4.19
N VAL A 439 -13.94 10.84 -3.04
CA VAL A 439 -13.39 9.58 -2.49
C VAL A 439 -14.49 8.59 -2.15
N TYR A 440 -15.62 9.03 -1.57
CA TYR A 440 -16.76 8.16 -1.31
C TYR A 440 -17.37 7.57 -2.59
N ARG A 441 -17.34 8.30 -3.72
CA ARG A 441 -17.85 7.81 -5.01
C ARG A 441 -17.02 6.65 -5.58
N VAL A 442 -15.73 6.58 -5.30
CA VAL A 442 -14.84 5.52 -5.81
C VAL A 442 -15.15 4.16 -5.15
N LEU A 443 -15.50 4.15 -3.88
CA LEU A 443 -15.71 2.91 -3.10
C LEU A 443 -17.18 2.50 -3.02
N GLY A 444 -18.13 3.37 -3.24
CA GLY A 444 -19.57 3.11 -3.25
C GLY A 444 -20.17 3.13 -1.87
#